data_ab7e1eee223da3a34cb12b2f32a4295f
#
_entry.id   ab7e1eee223da3a34cb12b2f32a4295f
#
_cell.length_a   1.000
_cell.length_b   1.000
_cell.length_c   1.000
_cell.angle_alpha   90.00
_cell.angle_beta   90.00
_cell.angle_gamma   90.00
#
_symmetry.space_group_name_H-M   'P 1'
#
loop_
_entity.id
_entity.type
_entity.pdbx_description
1 polymer ?
#
loop_
_entity_poly.entity_id
_entity_poly.type
_entity_poly.pdbx_seq_one_letter_code
_entity_poly.pdbx_strand_id
1 'polypeptide(L)'
;MNAVSLISLLTLFIALSARFISSLGRPRGDSHKRGVLIVQASAVQKLAAHAKRSRLGWLTVAGVPIPPGDETKHFKFIGATGTGKSTAIRELLASAIARGDRAIFADPDGGYLETFCDRYRGDMVLNPFEADSAQWDLFAEIENSFDVDQLASGLIPDCDDASAREWRGYSRTFLAAVIGGCRLADKANVADLWRLLMIATTEELRPFVAGTPAQPFLEPENARMFGSIRSVTGSALAALAYIQKQRAAPFSIRRW
;
A
#
# COMPACT_ATOMS: atom_id res chain seq x y z
N MET A 1 -27.91 -62.08 -51.67
CA MET A 1 -27.21 -61.21 -50.62
C MET A 1 -27.36 -61.97 -49.31
N ASN A 2 -26.29 -62.50 -48.77
CA ASN A 2 -26.36 -63.40 -47.61
C ASN A 2 -26.61 -62.57 -46.33
N ALA A 3 -27.43 -63.15 -45.42
CA ALA A 3 -27.78 -62.49 -44.16
C ALA A 3 -26.56 -61.92 -43.39
N VAL A 4 -25.40 -62.52 -43.48
CA VAL A 4 -24.13 -62.12 -42.92
C VAL A 4 -23.65 -60.75 -43.48
N SER A 5 -23.82 -60.52 -44.79
CA SER A 5 -23.48 -59.25 -45.44
C SER A 5 -24.38 -58.11 -45.00
N LEU A 6 -25.64 -58.38 -44.71
CA LEU A 6 -26.60 -57.37 -44.25
C LEU A 6 -26.30 -56.93 -42.82
N ILE A 7 -25.91 -57.83 -41.93
CA ILE A 7 -25.54 -57.58 -40.55
C ILE A 7 -24.23 -56.78 -40.50
N SER A 8 -23.24 -57.11 -41.33
CA SER A 8 -21.97 -56.37 -41.40
C SER A 8 -22.13 -54.92 -41.90
N LEU A 9 -23.04 -54.69 -42.85
CA LEU A 9 -23.38 -53.37 -43.35
C LEU A 9 -24.11 -52.51 -42.28
N LEU A 10 -25.03 -53.17 -41.54
CA LEU A 10 -25.77 -52.49 -40.46
C LEU A 10 -24.89 -52.13 -39.30
N THR A 11 -23.96 -53.00 -38.89
CA THR A 11 -22.97 -52.68 -37.81
C THR A 11 -21.99 -51.57 -38.23
N LEU A 12 -21.54 -51.54 -39.48
CA LEU A 12 -20.70 -50.51 -40.02
C LEU A 12 -21.44 -49.16 -40.04
N PHE A 13 -22.71 -49.15 -40.43
CA PHE A 13 -23.55 -47.97 -40.48
C PHE A 13 -23.79 -47.38 -39.05
N ILE A 14 -24.08 -48.28 -38.09
CA ILE A 14 -24.25 -47.87 -36.68
C ILE A 14 -22.92 -47.30 -36.12
N ALA A 15 -21.78 -47.90 -36.40
CA ALA A 15 -20.47 -47.43 -35.96
C ALA A 15 -20.09 -46.08 -36.58
N LEU A 16 -20.39 -45.89 -37.87
CA LEU A 16 -20.17 -44.60 -38.56
C LEU A 16 -21.11 -43.51 -38.04
N SER A 17 -22.38 -43.84 -37.79
CA SER A 17 -23.35 -42.90 -37.22
C SER A 17 -22.98 -42.48 -35.80
N ALA A 18 -22.54 -43.41 -34.95
CA ALA A 18 -22.07 -43.12 -33.61
C ALA A 18 -20.82 -42.25 -33.61
N ARG A 19 -19.88 -42.46 -34.54
CA ARG A 19 -18.70 -41.59 -34.72
C ARG A 19 -19.08 -40.22 -35.24
N PHE A 20 -20.05 -40.12 -36.14
CA PHE A 20 -20.53 -38.84 -36.67
C PHE A 20 -21.23 -38.02 -35.57
N ILE A 21 -22.11 -38.65 -34.77
CA ILE A 21 -22.80 -38.02 -33.65
C ILE A 21 -21.77 -37.57 -32.56
N SER A 22 -20.75 -38.39 -32.28
CA SER A 22 -19.70 -38.01 -31.32
C SER A 22 -18.78 -36.88 -31.84
N SER A 23 -18.71 -36.69 -33.17
CA SER A 23 -17.97 -35.56 -33.76
C SER A 23 -18.77 -34.25 -33.77
N LEU A 24 -20.10 -34.33 -33.82
CA LEU A 24 -21.01 -33.19 -33.76
C LEU A 24 -21.17 -32.62 -32.34
N GLY A 25 -20.92 -33.43 -31.31
CA GLY A 25 -21.09 -33.07 -29.90
C GLY A 25 -19.82 -32.58 -29.17
N ARG A 26 -18.69 -32.44 -29.86
CA ARG A 26 -17.53 -31.78 -29.23
C ARG A 26 -17.76 -30.28 -29.26
N PRO A 27 -18.01 -29.64 -28.11
CA PRO A 27 -17.98 -28.17 -28.07
C PRO A 27 -16.60 -27.78 -28.60
N ARG A 28 -16.57 -26.92 -29.63
CA ARG A 28 -15.33 -26.24 -30.04
C ARG A 28 -14.80 -25.61 -28.79
N GLY A 29 -13.71 -26.15 -28.28
CA GLY A 29 -13.04 -25.58 -27.09
C GLY A 29 -12.82 -24.10 -27.36
N ASP A 30 -13.36 -23.27 -26.49
CA ASP A 30 -13.09 -21.82 -26.52
C ASP A 30 -11.58 -21.66 -26.61
N SER A 31 -11.08 -21.18 -27.77
CA SER A 31 -9.68 -20.89 -27.91
C SER A 31 -9.41 -19.59 -27.18
N HIS A 32 -8.88 -19.70 -25.98
CA HIS A 32 -8.45 -18.55 -25.19
C HIS A 32 -7.39 -17.78 -25.97
N LYS A 33 -7.76 -16.60 -26.53
CA LYS A 33 -6.84 -15.79 -27.32
C LYS A 33 -6.08 -14.77 -26.49
N ARG A 34 -6.66 -14.20 -25.45
CA ARG A 34 -6.07 -13.21 -24.51
C ARG A 34 -6.93 -13.05 -23.27
N GLY A 35 -6.31 -12.68 -22.13
CA GLY A 35 -6.98 -12.37 -20.86
C GLY A 35 -6.73 -13.42 -19.78
N VAL A 36 -7.41 -13.28 -18.65
CA VAL A 36 -7.30 -14.20 -17.52
C VAL A 36 -8.11 -15.46 -17.78
N LEU A 37 -7.51 -16.61 -17.58
CA LEU A 37 -8.20 -17.89 -17.67
C LEU A 37 -8.93 -18.16 -16.35
N ILE A 38 -10.26 -18.25 -16.39
CA ILE A 38 -11.05 -18.65 -15.23
C ILE A 38 -11.04 -20.17 -15.15
N VAL A 39 -10.39 -20.71 -14.12
CA VAL A 39 -10.36 -22.15 -13.84
C VAL A 39 -11.30 -22.50 -12.69
N GLN A 40 -11.86 -23.69 -12.71
CA GLN A 40 -12.69 -24.16 -11.61
C GLN A 40 -11.84 -24.36 -10.33
N ALA A 41 -12.41 -24.08 -9.17
CA ALA A 41 -11.75 -24.22 -7.87
C ALA A 41 -11.15 -25.63 -7.66
N SER A 42 -11.78 -26.68 -8.18
CA SER A 42 -11.28 -28.06 -8.12
C SER A 42 -9.95 -28.27 -8.87
N ALA A 43 -9.72 -27.55 -9.98
CA ALA A 43 -8.45 -27.60 -10.70
C ALA A 43 -7.34 -26.87 -9.93
N VAL A 44 -7.68 -25.74 -9.31
CA VAL A 44 -6.76 -24.99 -8.45
C VAL A 44 -6.41 -25.79 -7.20
N GLN A 45 -7.37 -26.48 -6.57
CA GLN A 45 -7.14 -27.35 -5.43
C GLN A 45 -6.21 -28.53 -5.74
N LYS A 46 -6.29 -29.10 -6.96
CA LYS A 46 -5.35 -30.14 -7.40
C LYS A 46 -3.92 -29.61 -7.57
N LEU A 47 -3.76 -28.43 -8.13
CA LEU A 47 -2.48 -27.72 -8.22
C LEU A 47 -1.94 -27.40 -6.81
N ALA A 48 -2.82 -26.97 -5.91
CA ALA A 48 -2.52 -26.69 -4.52
C ALA A 48 -2.07 -27.94 -3.75
N ALA A 49 -2.73 -29.08 -3.95
CA ALA A 49 -2.35 -30.35 -3.34
C ALA A 49 -0.98 -30.85 -3.81
N HIS A 50 -0.61 -30.57 -5.07
CA HIS A 50 0.73 -30.86 -5.60
C HIS A 50 1.80 -29.93 -5.00
N ALA A 51 1.48 -28.66 -4.84
CA ALA A 51 2.34 -27.66 -4.22
C ALA A 51 2.55 -27.89 -2.70
N LYS A 52 1.51 -28.37 -2.01
CA LYS A 52 1.55 -28.67 -0.55
C LYS A 52 2.57 -29.76 -0.19
N ARG A 53 2.94 -30.62 -1.14
CA ARG A 53 4.03 -31.61 -0.97
C ARG A 53 5.42 -31.01 -1.02
N SER A 54 5.57 -29.80 -1.50
CA SER A 54 6.87 -29.23 -1.86
C SER A 54 7.42 -28.21 -0.86
N ARG A 55 6.64 -27.46 -0.07
CA ARG A 55 7.19 -26.38 0.77
C ARG A 55 6.30 -25.91 1.93
N LEU A 56 6.86 -26.00 3.16
CA LEU A 56 6.57 -25.07 4.25
C LEU A 56 6.89 -23.63 3.76
N GLY A 57 5.93 -22.70 3.88
CA GLY A 57 6.19 -21.27 3.69
C GLY A 57 5.55 -20.59 2.48
N TRP A 58 4.65 -21.25 1.75
CA TRP A 58 3.88 -20.58 0.70
C TRP A 58 2.76 -19.73 1.30
N LEU A 59 2.58 -18.53 0.74
CA LEU A 59 1.42 -17.71 1.05
C LEU A 59 0.15 -18.39 0.52
N THR A 60 -0.94 -18.32 1.29
CA THR A 60 -2.22 -18.89 0.88
C THR A 60 -3.35 -17.87 0.97
N VAL A 61 -4.34 -18.02 0.10
CA VAL A 61 -5.61 -17.30 0.14
C VAL A 61 -6.74 -18.31 0.00
N ALA A 62 -7.61 -18.42 0.99
CA ALA A 62 -8.67 -19.42 1.07
C ALA A 62 -8.14 -20.87 0.87
N GLY A 63 -6.99 -21.18 1.47
CA GLY A 63 -6.30 -22.45 1.34
C GLY A 63 -5.63 -22.70 -0.02
N VAL A 64 -5.67 -21.74 -0.95
CA VAL A 64 -5.02 -21.84 -2.26
C VAL A 64 -3.63 -21.22 -2.18
N PRO A 65 -2.55 -21.98 -2.46
CA PRO A 65 -1.20 -21.45 -2.43
C PRO A 65 -0.96 -20.48 -3.59
N ILE A 66 -0.26 -19.38 -3.28
CA ILE A 66 0.19 -18.40 -4.26
C ILE A 66 1.58 -18.82 -4.77
N PRO A 67 1.78 -18.93 -6.09
CA PRO A 67 3.11 -19.21 -6.64
C PRO A 67 4.12 -18.12 -6.22
N PRO A 68 5.37 -18.47 -5.86
CA PRO A 68 6.37 -17.48 -5.44
C PRO A 68 6.61 -16.33 -6.43
N GLY A 69 6.51 -16.59 -7.73
CA GLY A 69 6.60 -15.56 -8.77
C GLY A 69 5.42 -14.58 -8.81
N ASP A 70 4.33 -14.89 -8.12
CA ASP A 70 3.14 -14.04 -8.03
C ASP A 70 3.08 -13.26 -6.70
N GLU A 71 3.91 -13.61 -5.72
CA GLU A 71 3.93 -12.94 -4.40
C GLU A 71 4.36 -11.47 -4.48
N THR A 72 5.14 -11.11 -5.49
CA THR A 72 5.57 -9.71 -5.75
C THR A 72 4.51 -8.87 -6.45
N LYS A 73 3.38 -9.46 -6.83
CA LYS A 73 2.27 -8.76 -7.49
C LYS A 73 1.35 -8.12 -6.46
N HIS A 74 0.65 -7.06 -6.87
CA HIS A 74 -0.37 -6.44 -6.03
C HIS A 74 -1.64 -7.30 -5.97
N PHE A 75 -2.18 -7.49 -4.77
CA PHE A 75 -3.45 -8.18 -4.54
C PHE A 75 -4.54 -7.16 -4.22
N LYS A 76 -5.70 -7.29 -4.86
CA LYS A 76 -6.89 -6.48 -4.58
C LYS A 76 -8.05 -7.39 -4.22
N PHE A 77 -8.56 -7.27 -2.99
CA PHE A 77 -9.73 -8.01 -2.52
C PHE A 77 -10.97 -7.14 -2.66
N ILE A 78 -11.93 -7.59 -3.49
CA ILE A 78 -13.16 -6.85 -3.79
C ILE A 78 -14.35 -7.68 -3.35
N GLY A 79 -15.32 -7.05 -2.72
CA GLY A 79 -16.57 -7.70 -2.29
C GLY A 79 -17.36 -6.82 -1.33
N ALA A 80 -18.62 -7.13 -1.12
CA ALA A 80 -19.47 -6.47 -0.13
C ALA A 80 -18.98 -6.73 1.31
N THR A 81 -19.52 -6.02 2.28
CA THR A 81 -19.27 -6.28 3.71
C THR A 81 -19.73 -7.70 4.06
N GLY A 82 -18.97 -8.40 4.89
CA GLY A 82 -19.28 -9.78 5.31
C GLY A 82 -18.90 -10.89 4.33
N THR A 83 -18.32 -10.58 3.15
CA THR A 83 -17.93 -11.59 2.14
C THR A 83 -16.60 -12.30 2.41
N GLY A 84 -15.99 -12.08 3.58
CA GLY A 84 -14.74 -12.75 3.96
C GLY A 84 -13.45 -12.09 3.44
N LYS A 85 -13.49 -10.86 2.92
CA LYS A 85 -12.27 -10.14 2.48
C LYS A 85 -11.20 -10.08 3.56
N SER A 86 -11.57 -9.60 4.74
CA SER A 86 -10.63 -9.50 5.87
C SER A 86 -10.10 -10.85 6.32
N THR A 87 -10.91 -11.91 6.23
CA THR A 87 -10.48 -13.28 6.55
C THR A 87 -9.41 -13.76 5.56
N ALA A 88 -9.62 -13.53 4.26
CA ALA A 88 -8.65 -13.88 3.23
C ALA A 88 -7.33 -13.08 3.37
N ILE A 89 -7.43 -11.79 3.68
CA ILE A 89 -6.25 -10.95 3.94
C ILE A 89 -5.50 -11.43 5.19
N ARG A 90 -6.21 -11.75 6.29
CA ARG A 90 -5.58 -12.27 7.51
C ARG A 90 -4.88 -13.61 7.28
N GLU A 91 -5.43 -14.50 6.48
CA GLU A 91 -4.78 -15.77 6.12
C GLU A 91 -3.47 -15.53 5.38
N LEU A 92 -3.48 -14.64 4.37
CA LEU A 92 -2.29 -14.25 3.62
C LEU A 92 -1.21 -13.68 4.55
N LEU A 93 -1.58 -12.73 5.41
CA LEU A 93 -0.69 -12.08 6.35
C LEU A 93 -0.14 -13.04 7.41
N ALA A 94 -0.99 -13.92 7.95
CA ALA A 94 -0.55 -14.94 8.91
C ALA A 94 0.53 -15.85 8.30
N SER A 95 0.36 -16.24 7.04
CA SER A 95 1.35 -17.05 6.32
C SER A 95 2.67 -16.30 6.10
N ALA A 96 2.62 -15.01 5.75
CA ALA A 96 3.80 -14.17 5.55
C ALA A 96 4.57 -13.95 6.87
N ILE A 97 3.86 -13.60 7.94
CA ILE A 97 4.46 -13.37 9.26
C ILE A 97 5.07 -14.66 9.82
N ALA A 98 4.37 -15.79 9.68
CA ALA A 98 4.89 -17.09 10.12
C ALA A 98 6.17 -17.51 9.36
N ARG A 99 6.35 -17.03 8.14
CA ARG A 99 7.56 -17.21 7.33
C ARG A 99 8.70 -16.29 7.74
N GLY A 100 8.41 -15.24 8.53
CA GLY A 100 9.38 -14.23 8.96
C GLY A 100 9.48 -13.03 8.01
N ASP A 101 8.50 -12.82 7.15
CA ASP A 101 8.47 -11.66 6.26
C ASP A 101 8.21 -10.38 7.05
N ARG A 102 8.76 -9.28 6.59
CA ARG A 102 8.44 -7.94 7.09
C ARG A 102 7.10 -7.48 6.52
N ALA A 103 6.29 -6.82 7.36
CA ALA A 103 4.99 -6.31 6.95
C ALA A 103 4.74 -4.92 7.54
N ILE A 104 4.14 -4.05 6.74
CA ILE A 104 3.67 -2.73 7.17
C ILE A 104 2.15 -2.71 7.00
N PHE A 105 1.45 -2.36 8.08
CA PHE A 105 0.00 -2.30 8.12
C PHE A 105 -0.48 -0.86 8.22
N ALA A 106 -1.32 -0.41 7.28
CA ALA A 106 -2.18 0.75 7.49
C ALA A 106 -3.49 0.25 8.10
N ASP A 107 -3.64 0.42 9.42
CA ASP A 107 -4.71 -0.20 10.21
C ASP A 107 -5.55 0.86 10.93
N PRO A 108 -6.49 1.50 10.24
CA PRO A 108 -7.31 2.56 10.82
C PRO A 108 -8.25 2.08 11.93
N ASP A 109 -8.60 0.78 11.90
CA ASP A 109 -9.60 0.19 12.80
C ASP A 109 -8.96 -0.62 13.96
N GLY A 110 -7.64 -0.82 13.94
CA GLY A 110 -6.91 -1.60 14.95
C GLY A 110 -7.06 -3.12 14.84
N GLY A 111 -7.78 -3.63 13.83
CA GLY A 111 -8.08 -5.06 13.71
C GLY A 111 -6.88 -5.93 13.34
N TYR A 112 -5.88 -5.38 12.66
CA TYR A 112 -4.62 -6.07 12.39
C TYR A 112 -3.67 -5.96 13.57
N LEU A 113 -3.65 -4.81 14.25
CA LEU A 113 -2.88 -4.59 15.47
C LEU A 113 -3.24 -5.64 16.53
N GLU A 114 -4.53 -5.81 16.81
CA GLU A 114 -5.04 -6.78 17.77
C GLU A 114 -4.67 -8.24 17.40
N THR A 115 -4.67 -8.54 16.09
CA THR A 115 -4.47 -9.91 15.60
C THR A 115 -2.99 -10.29 15.47
N PHE A 116 -2.13 -9.36 15.05
CA PHE A 116 -0.78 -9.69 14.57
C PHE A 116 0.35 -9.02 15.34
N CYS A 117 0.09 -7.93 16.08
CA CYS A 117 1.15 -7.24 16.78
C CYS A 117 1.69 -8.08 17.95
N ASP A 118 2.98 -8.32 17.93
CA ASP A 118 3.70 -8.99 19.00
C ASP A 118 4.91 -8.13 19.41
N ARG A 119 4.79 -7.45 20.53
CA ARG A 119 5.85 -6.60 21.09
C ARG A 119 7.09 -7.38 21.50
N TYR A 120 6.95 -8.69 21.82
CA TYR A 120 8.08 -9.57 22.13
C TYR A 120 8.89 -9.92 20.88
N ARG A 121 8.25 -9.94 19.71
CA ARG A 121 8.92 -10.07 18.42
C ARG A 121 9.64 -8.78 17.99
N GLY A 122 9.34 -7.66 18.65
CA GLY A 122 9.89 -6.34 18.32
C GLY A 122 9.04 -5.54 17.34
N ASP A 123 7.76 -5.88 17.19
CA ASP A 123 6.85 -5.15 16.32
C ASP A 123 6.63 -3.72 16.84
N MET A 124 6.64 -2.77 15.92
CA MET A 124 6.52 -1.35 16.21
C MET A 124 5.14 -0.83 15.82
N VAL A 125 4.60 0.02 16.68
CA VAL A 125 3.34 0.74 16.43
C VAL A 125 3.66 2.20 16.23
N LEU A 126 3.21 2.78 15.11
CA LEU A 126 3.31 4.20 14.77
C LEU A 126 1.91 4.80 14.81
N ASN A 127 1.49 5.26 15.97
CA ASN A 127 0.21 5.93 16.17
C ASN A 127 0.45 7.29 16.85
N PRO A 128 0.25 8.43 16.17
CA PRO A 128 0.50 9.75 16.75
C PRO A 128 -0.35 10.05 17.98
N PHE A 129 -1.47 9.34 18.19
CA PHE A 129 -2.41 9.56 19.28
C PHE A 129 -2.15 8.68 20.51
N GLU A 130 -1.17 7.79 20.46
CA GLU A 130 -0.79 6.91 21.58
C GLU A 130 0.54 7.32 22.17
N ALA A 131 0.58 7.49 23.50
CA ALA A 131 1.80 7.91 24.20
C ALA A 131 2.93 6.88 24.14
N ASP A 132 2.59 5.60 24.13
CA ASP A 132 3.54 4.47 24.10
C ASP A 132 3.89 4.01 22.68
N SER A 133 3.41 4.70 21.67
CA SER A 133 3.77 4.48 20.27
C SER A 133 5.20 4.92 20.02
N ALA A 134 5.91 4.24 19.11
CA ALA A 134 7.20 4.71 18.64
C ALA A 134 7.08 6.13 18.07
N GLN A 135 8.05 6.98 18.37
CA GLN A 135 8.10 8.33 17.84
C GLN A 135 8.70 8.31 16.44
N TRP A 136 7.91 8.70 15.43
CA TRP A 136 8.43 8.76 14.07
C TRP A 136 9.50 9.84 13.93
N ASP A 137 10.70 9.44 13.56
CA ASP A 137 11.81 10.34 13.24
C ASP A 137 11.77 10.74 11.75
N LEU A 138 11.02 11.79 11.46
CA LEU A 138 10.86 12.33 10.13
C LEU A 138 12.19 12.69 9.47
N PHE A 139 13.14 13.20 10.23
CA PHE A 139 14.45 13.62 9.70
C PHE A 139 15.35 12.44 9.36
N ALA A 140 15.20 11.31 10.04
CA ALA A 140 15.92 10.09 9.72
C ALA A 140 15.44 9.41 8.42
N GLU A 141 14.30 9.85 7.85
CA GLU A 141 13.83 9.43 6.53
C GLU A 141 14.53 10.18 5.38
N ILE A 142 15.33 11.23 5.67
CA ILE A 142 15.89 12.14 4.68
C ILE A 142 17.39 11.90 4.52
N GLU A 143 17.81 11.40 3.38
CA GLU A 143 19.22 11.26 3.00
C GLU A 143 19.69 12.39 2.08
N ASN A 144 18.82 12.85 1.18
CA ASN A 144 19.14 13.86 0.17
C ASN A 144 18.01 14.90 0.02
N SER A 145 18.22 15.91 -0.83
CA SER A 145 17.23 16.98 -1.06
C SER A 145 15.95 16.48 -1.70
N PHE A 146 16.02 15.47 -2.56
CA PHE A 146 14.84 14.90 -3.22
C PHE A 146 13.91 14.22 -2.22
N ASP A 147 14.45 13.59 -1.17
CA ASP A 147 13.65 13.00 -0.10
C ASP A 147 12.82 14.06 0.65
N VAL A 148 13.33 15.30 0.76
CA VAL A 148 12.57 16.42 1.37
C VAL A 148 11.31 16.72 0.55
N ASP A 149 11.43 16.81 -0.77
CA ASP A 149 10.29 17.08 -1.66
C ASP A 149 9.29 15.93 -1.67
N GLN A 150 9.77 14.69 -1.67
CA GLN A 150 8.91 13.51 -1.56
C GLN A 150 8.16 13.47 -0.23
N LEU A 151 8.84 13.74 0.87
CA LEU A 151 8.25 13.79 2.20
C LEU A 151 7.20 14.90 2.29
N ALA A 152 7.49 16.09 1.80
CA ALA A 152 6.53 17.20 1.77
C ALA A 152 5.29 16.85 0.93
N SER A 153 5.48 16.15 -0.21
CA SER A 153 4.38 15.70 -1.07
C SER A 153 3.56 14.58 -0.42
N GLY A 154 4.18 13.68 0.32
CA GLY A 154 3.50 12.62 1.07
C GLY A 154 2.69 13.15 2.25
N LEU A 155 3.23 14.14 2.98
CA LEU A 155 2.57 14.77 4.12
C LEU A 155 1.44 15.72 3.72
N ILE A 156 1.55 16.38 2.57
CA ILE A 156 0.54 17.28 2.01
C ILE A 156 0.17 16.77 0.61
N PRO A 157 -0.62 15.70 0.49
CA PRO A 157 -0.97 15.13 -0.80
C PRO A 157 -1.84 16.07 -1.64
N ASP A 158 -1.85 15.87 -2.96
CA ASP A 158 -2.72 16.57 -3.87
C ASP A 158 -4.21 16.27 -3.61
N CYS A 159 -5.07 17.11 -4.17
CA CYS A 159 -6.51 16.93 -4.16
C CYS A 159 -7.11 17.27 -5.52
N ASP A 160 -8.37 16.88 -5.74
CA ASP A 160 -9.04 17.06 -7.03
C ASP A 160 -9.43 18.53 -7.28
N ASP A 161 -9.71 19.30 -6.24
CA ASP A 161 -10.04 20.72 -6.35
C ASP A 161 -8.82 21.56 -6.75
N ALA A 162 -8.96 22.34 -7.82
CA ALA A 162 -7.85 23.10 -8.41
C ALA A 162 -7.32 24.20 -7.47
N SER A 163 -8.23 24.93 -6.77
CA SER A 163 -7.85 26.00 -5.84
C SER A 163 -7.16 25.43 -4.60
N ALA A 164 -7.70 24.36 -4.03
CA ALA A 164 -7.08 23.69 -2.90
C ALA A 164 -5.73 23.08 -3.27
N ARG A 165 -5.57 22.58 -4.49
CA ARG A 165 -4.29 22.06 -5.00
C ARG A 165 -3.20 23.13 -5.03
N GLU A 166 -3.53 24.33 -5.46
CA GLU A 166 -2.61 25.45 -5.48
C GLU A 166 -2.10 25.78 -4.07
N TRP A 167 -3.00 25.94 -3.10
CA TRP A 167 -2.65 26.19 -1.70
C TRP A 167 -1.83 25.06 -1.07
N ARG A 168 -2.12 23.82 -1.41
CA ARG A 168 -1.30 22.67 -1.00
C ARG A 168 0.09 22.72 -1.64
N GLY A 169 0.21 23.19 -2.89
CA GLY A 169 1.49 23.42 -3.55
C GLY A 169 2.36 24.41 -2.78
N TYR A 170 1.80 25.57 -2.43
CA TYR A 170 2.53 26.57 -1.61
C TYR A 170 2.89 26.01 -0.22
N SER A 171 2.00 25.26 0.39
CA SER A 171 2.24 24.63 1.69
C SER A 171 3.36 23.59 1.64
N ARG A 172 3.45 22.79 0.56
CA ARG A 172 4.58 21.87 0.33
C ARG A 172 5.89 22.61 0.15
N THR A 173 5.88 23.67 -0.65
CA THR A 173 7.07 24.52 -0.85
C THR A 173 7.57 25.11 0.47
N PHE A 174 6.65 25.61 1.30
CA PHE A 174 6.99 26.14 2.62
C PHE A 174 7.53 25.02 3.54
N LEU A 175 6.86 23.90 3.62
CA LEU A 175 7.28 22.74 4.43
C LEU A 175 8.68 22.25 4.03
N ALA A 176 8.92 22.06 2.73
CA ALA A 176 10.21 21.60 2.22
C ALA A 176 11.34 22.56 2.57
N ALA A 177 11.10 23.88 2.42
CA ALA A 177 12.08 24.90 2.79
C ALA A 177 12.43 24.85 4.28
N VAL A 178 11.43 24.76 5.16
CA VAL A 178 11.67 24.72 6.62
C VAL A 178 12.36 23.41 7.02
N ILE A 179 12.00 22.26 6.46
CA ILE A 179 12.70 20.98 6.70
C ILE A 179 14.18 21.11 6.30
N GLY A 180 14.44 21.62 5.09
CA GLY A 180 15.80 21.84 4.60
C GLY A 180 16.61 22.77 5.50
N GLY A 181 16.00 23.89 5.93
CA GLY A 181 16.59 24.83 6.86
C GLY A 181 16.88 24.23 8.24
N CYS A 182 15.99 23.41 8.78
CA CYS A 182 16.20 22.68 10.03
C CYS A 182 17.43 21.76 9.96
N ARG A 183 17.60 21.04 8.85
CA ARG A 183 18.77 20.17 8.65
C ARG A 183 20.08 20.96 8.64
N LEU A 184 20.11 22.11 7.99
CA LEU A 184 21.29 22.97 7.92
C LEU A 184 21.61 23.63 9.27
N ALA A 185 20.59 23.92 10.07
CA ALA A 185 20.73 24.62 11.36
C ALA A 185 20.92 23.69 12.57
N ASP A 186 21.11 22.39 12.35
CA ASP A 186 21.18 21.34 13.40
C ASP A 186 19.95 21.33 14.33
N LYS A 187 18.78 21.60 13.74
CA LYS A 187 17.45 21.57 14.39
C LYS A 187 16.57 20.47 13.81
N ALA A 188 17.18 19.35 13.46
CA ALA A 188 16.53 18.23 12.78
C ALA A 188 15.71 17.36 13.77
N ASN A 189 14.66 17.93 14.34
CA ASN A 189 13.69 17.21 15.17
C ASN A 189 12.26 17.72 14.95
N VAL A 190 11.27 16.88 15.27
CA VAL A 190 9.85 17.18 15.02
C VAL A 190 9.34 18.35 15.86
N ALA A 191 9.86 18.55 17.07
CA ALA A 191 9.42 19.64 17.95
C ALA A 191 9.84 21.01 17.39
N ASP A 192 11.09 21.16 16.97
CA ASP A 192 11.58 22.38 16.33
C ASP A 192 10.86 22.63 15.00
N LEU A 193 10.68 21.59 14.19
CA LEU A 193 9.91 21.70 12.95
C LEU A 193 8.50 22.21 13.20
N TRP A 194 7.77 21.60 14.14
CA TRP A 194 6.43 22.02 14.49
C TRP A 194 6.39 23.49 14.98
N ARG A 195 7.31 23.86 15.85
CA ARG A 195 7.42 25.22 16.37
C ARG A 195 7.67 26.23 15.25
N LEU A 196 8.60 25.94 14.35
CA LEU A 196 8.91 26.82 13.21
C LEU A 196 7.72 26.95 12.26
N LEU A 197 7.04 25.86 11.94
CA LEU A 197 5.90 25.89 11.03
C LEU A 197 4.72 26.66 11.62
N MET A 198 4.43 26.52 12.91
CA MET A 198 3.17 26.98 13.52
C MET A 198 3.31 28.23 14.39
N ILE A 199 4.42 28.43 15.07
CA ILE A 199 4.56 29.41 16.16
C ILE A 199 5.55 30.53 15.81
N ALA A 200 6.66 30.21 15.13
CA ALA A 200 7.74 31.15 14.87
C ALA A 200 7.26 32.39 14.10
N THR A 201 7.88 33.55 14.38
CA THR A 201 7.64 34.78 13.63
C THR A 201 8.23 34.71 12.23
N THR A 202 7.85 35.64 11.35
CA THR A 202 8.42 35.72 9.99
C THR A 202 9.93 36.01 10.04
N GLU A 203 10.39 36.85 10.97
CA GLU A 203 11.79 37.14 11.17
C GLU A 203 12.59 35.91 11.59
N GLU A 204 12.03 35.09 12.47
CA GLU A 204 12.65 33.84 12.91
C GLU A 204 12.69 32.79 11.78
N LEU A 205 11.71 32.79 10.86
CA LEU A 205 11.68 31.89 9.72
C LEU A 205 12.59 32.28 8.56
N ARG A 206 12.93 33.57 8.42
CA ARG A 206 13.76 34.07 7.31
C ARG A 206 15.03 33.25 7.06
N PRO A 207 15.86 32.92 8.06
CA PRO A 207 17.07 32.13 7.82
C PRO A 207 16.80 30.71 7.33
N PHE A 208 15.63 30.10 7.65
CA PHE A 208 15.27 28.75 7.24
C PHE A 208 14.77 28.67 5.81
N VAL A 209 14.23 29.75 5.26
CA VAL A 209 13.68 29.79 3.90
C VAL A 209 14.55 30.60 2.93
N ALA A 210 15.62 31.20 3.40
CA ALA A 210 16.52 32.01 2.57
C ALA A 210 17.07 31.22 1.39
N GLY A 211 17.01 31.80 0.20
CA GLY A 211 17.46 31.17 -1.04
C GLY A 211 16.55 30.04 -1.55
N THR A 212 15.37 29.86 -0.98
CA THR A 212 14.38 28.87 -1.43
C THR A 212 13.17 29.52 -2.11
N PRO A 213 12.36 28.80 -2.88
CA PRO A 213 11.10 29.30 -3.45
C PRO A 213 10.08 29.78 -2.40
N ALA A 214 10.24 29.44 -1.13
CA ALA A 214 9.37 29.89 -0.04
C ALA A 214 9.75 31.28 0.50
N GLN A 215 10.93 31.81 0.18
CA GLN A 215 11.39 33.09 0.66
C GLN A 215 10.40 34.25 0.38
N PRO A 216 9.82 34.38 -0.84
CA PRO A 216 8.85 35.44 -1.13
C PRO A 216 7.58 35.38 -0.28
N PHE A 217 7.23 34.23 0.27
CA PHE A 217 6.03 34.10 1.12
C PHE A 217 6.13 34.94 2.39
N LEU A 218 7.34 35.22 2.86
CA LEU A 218 7.60 35.97 4.09
C LEU A 218 7.71 37.48 3.89
N GLU A 219 7.57 37.98 2.67
CA GLU A 219 7.58 39.39 2.41
C GLU A 219 6.30 40.08 2.95
N PRO A 220 6.40 41.32 3.46
CA PRO A 220 5.28 42.02 4.10
C PRO A 220 4.02 42.10 3.23
N GLU A 221 4.19 42.22 1.93
CA GLU A 221 3.09 42.26 0.94
C GLU A 221 2.30 40.97 0.88
N ASN A 222 2.95 39.85 1.22
CA ASN A 222 2.38 38.50 1.17
C ASN A 222 1.85 38.00 2.52
N ALA A 223 1.78 38.84 3.56
CA ALA A 223 1.41 38.42 4.91
C ALA A 223 0.08 37.67 5.00
N ARG A 224 -0.96 38.08 4.24
CA ARG A 224 -2.26 37.37 4.19
C ARG A 224 -2.14 36.01 3.52
N MET A 225 -1.40 35.94 2.41
CA MET A 225 -1.16 34.70 1.68
C MET A 225 -0.38 33.72 2.59
N PHE A 226 0.66 34.19 3.27
CA PHE A 226 1.43 33.37 4.19
C PHE A 226 0.60 32.84 5.36
N GLY A 227 -0.33 33.65 5.89
CA GLY A 227 -1.29 33.19 6.90
C GLY A 227 -2.14 32.01 6.41
N SER A 228 -2.60 32.06 5.16
CA SER A 228 -3.34 30.96 4.53
C SER A 228 -2.48 29.72 4.30
N ILE A 229 -1.24 29.89 3.82
CA ILE A 229 -0.26 28.80 3.66
C ILE A 229 -0.03 28.09 5.00
N ARG A 230 0.19 28.87 6.06
CA ARG A 230 0.38 28.35 7.42
C ARG A 230 -0.83 27.57 7.94
N SER A 231 -2.04 28.07 7.68
CA SER A 231 -3.28 27.40 8.07
C SER A 231 -3.43 26.06 7.36
N VAL A 232 -3.21 25.99 6.04
CA VAL A 232 -3.26 24.76 5.26
C VAL A 232 -2.19 23.78 5.72
N THR A 233 -0.96 24.25 5.94
CA THR A 233 0.15 23.45 6.47
C THR A 233 -0.20 22.86 7.84
N GLY A 234 -0.73 23.67 8.75
CA GLY A 234 -1.12 23.24 10.09
C GLY A 234 -2.21 22.20 10.11
N SER A 235 -3.22 22.36 9.24
CA SER A 235 -4.30 21.37 9.09
C SER A 235 -3.77 20.02 8.57
N ALA A 236 -2.88 20.06 7.58
CA ALA A 236 -2.30 18.84 7.01
C ALA A 236 -1.36 18.12 7.98
N LEU A 237 -0.62 18.87 8.80
CA LEU A 237 0.41 18.35 9.70
C LEU A 237 -0.04 18.26 11.16
N ALA A 238 -1.34 18.31 11.45
CA ALA A 238 -1.86 18.29 12.81
C ALA A 238 -1.32 17.13 13.67
N ALA A 239 -1.06 15.97 13.06
CA ALA A 239 -0.47 14.81 13.72
C ALA A 239 0.92 15.10 14.34
N LEU A 240 1.73 15.99 13.76
CA LEU A 240 3.05 16.33 14.30
C LEU A 240 2.97 16.97 15.69
N ALA A 241 1.85 17.66 16.00
CA ALA A 241 1.59 18.22 17.32
C ALA A 241 1.52 17.14 18.43
N TYR A 242 1.16 15.93 18.06
CA TYR A 242 1.09 14.79 18.97
C TYR A 242 2.42 14.03 18.98
N ILE A 243 3.00 13.78 17.81
CA ILE A 243 4.29 13.07 17.66
C ILE A 243 5.39 13.75 18.49
N GLN A 244 5.49 15.09 18.46
CA GLN A 244 6.48 15.82 19.26
C GLN A 244 6.38 15.60 20.78
N LYS A 245 5.22 15.15 21.27
CA LYS A 245 4.96 14.88 22.69
C LYS A 245 5.22 13.43 23.09
N GLN A 246 5.42 12.54 22.13
CA GLN A 246 5.73 11.14 22.40
C GLN A 246 7.11 11.04 23.05
N ARG A 247 7.26 10.12 23.98
CA ARG A 247 8.48 9.93 24.78
C ARG A 247 9.25 8.66 24.41
N ALA A 248 8.72 7.88 23.50
CA ALA A 248 9.36 6.66 23.02
C ALA A 248 10.63 6.99 22.23
N ALA A 249 11.49 5.99 22.04
CA ALA A 249 12.68 6.14 21.22
C ALA A 249 12.31 6.51 19.78
N PRO A 250 13.10 7.39 19.12
CA PRO A 250 12.89 7.74 17.72
C PRO A 250 12.98 6.49 16.81
N PHE A 251 12.07 6.39 15.86
CA PHE A 251 11.99 5.27 14.92
C PHE A 251 11.96 5.77 13.48
N SER A 252 12.79 5.20 12.63
CA SER A 252 12.81 5.45 11.18
C SER A 252 12.36 4.19 10.43
N ILE A 253 11.40 4.38 9.52
CA ILE A 253 10.93 3.31 8.62
C ILE A 253 12.05 2.93 7.65
N ARG A 254 12.82 3.91 7.16
CA ARG A 254 13.92 3.69 6.23
C ARG A 254 15.04 2.82 6.82
N ARG A 255 15.28 2.93 8.12
CA ARG A 255 16.34 2.19 8.83
C ARG A 255 15.88 0.86 9.40
N TRP A 256 14.58 0.61 9.39
CA TRP A 256 13.95 -0.64 9.83
C TRP A 256 14.03 -1.69 8.71
#